data_042714f8ad4a8550722bdf082ba4f80f
#
_entry.id   042714f8ad4a8550722bdf082ba4f80f
#
_cell.length_a   1.000
_cell.length_b   1.000
_cell.length_c   1.000
_cell.angle_alpha   90.00
_cell.angle_beta   90.00
_cell.angle_gamma   90.00
#
_symmetry.space_group_name_H-M   'P 1'
#
loop_
_entity.id
_entity.type
_entity.pdbx_description
1 polymer ?
#
loop_
_entity_poly.entity_id
_entity_poly.type
_entity_poly.pdbx_seq_one_letter_code
_entity_poly.pdbx_strand_id
1 'polypeptide(L)'
;MRFFNIICSLYFLFTFFSCENNSSLPKQDAFLRIEFNEPNYLIYKSQNSKIDFLYNASASSLELTSETNIDLDYKKLGMSLDLSFDKLNDETELANYLRDFNLLLDAHTKRSNGFLIKEFENRNYLAYGKLYEFRGDVASPIQFFLTDSINNFIHGSLNMTVKSKYDSIYPSVQYVKNDILVFFESINFKKNNEAK
;
A
#
# COMPACT_ATOMS: atom_id res chain seq x y z
N MET A 1 -60.82 -44.56 -23.46
CA MET A 1 -60.68 -43.08 -23.57
C MET A 1 -60.44 -42.36 -22.25
N ARG A 2 -61.12 -42.65 -21.16
CA ARG A 2 -60.91 -41.96 -19.85
C ARG A 2 -59.54 -42.22 -19.21
N PHE A 3 -59.00 -43.45 -19.31
CA PHE A 3 -57.66 -43.77 -18.78
C PHE A 3 -56.52 -43.06 -19.54
N PHE A 4 -56.66 -42.92 -20.83
CA PHE A 4 -55.66 -42.22 -21.64
C PHE A 4 -55.55 -40.75 -21.31
N ASN A 5 -56.68 -40.07 -21.04
CA ASN A 5 -56.68 -38.67 -20.65
C ASN A 5 -56.10 -38.44 -19.25
N ILE A 6 -56.23 -39.40 -18.33
CA ILE A 6 -55.64 -39.32 -16.98
C ILE A 6 -54.11 -39.46 -17.06
N ILE A 7 -53.60 -40.35 -17.90
CA ILE A 7 -52.15 -40.53 -18.09
C ILE A 7 -51.52 -39.28 -18.77
N CYS A 8 -52.17 -38.69 -19.80
CA CYS A 8 -51.73 -37.49 -20.42
C CYS A 8 -51.71 -36.27 -19.46
N SER A 9 -52.74 -36.18 -18.59
CA SER A 9 -52.81 -35.13 -17.56
C SER A 9 -51.73 -35.28 -16.50
N LEU A 10 -51.40 -36.52 -16.11
CA LEU A 10 -50.33 -36.79 -15.15
C LEU A 10 -48.95 -36.49 -15.73
N TYR A 11 -48.73 -36.77 -17.02
CA TYR A 11 -47.46 -36.47 -17.72
C TYR A 11 -47.27 -34.96 -17.84
N PHE A 12 -48.33 -34.19 -18.09
CA PHE A 12 -48.28 -32.74 -18.20
C PHE A 12 -47.97 -32.06 -16.84
N LEU A 13 -48.35 -32.68 -15.71
CA LEU A 13 -48.04 -32.16 -14.38
C LEU A 13 -46.55 -32.31 -14.02
N PHE A 14 -45.85 -33.31 -14.54
CA PHE A 14 -44.43 -33.56 -14.26
C PHE A 14 -43.47 -32.65 -15.01
N THR A 15 -43.91 -31.97 -16.08
CA THR A 15 -43.03 -31.09 -16.87
C THR A 15 -42.80 -29.73 -16.21
N PHE A 16 -43.50 -29.38 -15.13
CA PHE A 16 -43.33 -28.09 -14.44
C PHE A 16 -42.36 -28.13 -13.26
N PHE A 17 -41.74 -29.26 -12.94
CA PHE A 17 -40.75 -29.38 -11.86
C PHE A 17 -39.28 -29.22 -12.33
N SER A 18 -39.03 -28.64 -13.50
CA SER A 18 -37.70 -28.25 -13.86
C SER A 18 -37.34 -26.93 -13.16
N CYS A 19 -37.07 -27.02 -11.88
CA CYS A 19 -36.43 -25.95 -11.14
C CYS A 19 -34.93 -26.03 -11.46
N GLU A 20 -34.45 -25.25 -12.43
CA GLU A 20 -33.03 -25.00 -12.57
C GLU A 20 -32.53 -24.33 -11.29
N ASN A 21 -31.78 -25.09 -10.49
CA ASN A 21 -30.91 -24.54 -9.49
C ASN A 21 -29.82 -23.75 -10.25
N ASN A 22 -30.14 -22.54 -10.64
CA ASN A 22 -29.12 -21.55 -11.00
C ASN A 22 -28.33 -21.28 -9.72
N SER A 23 -27.32 -22.10 -9.46
CA SER A 23 -26.23 -21.70 -8.59
C SER A 23 -25.64 -20.44 -9.24
N SER A 24 -26.10 -19.28 -8.79
CA SER A 24 -25.46 -18.04 -9.13
C SER A 24 -24.03 -18.13 -8.59
N LEU A 25 -23.10 -18.47 -9.46
CA LEU A 25 -21.69 -18.27 -9.12
C LEU A 25 -21.56 -16.83 -8.63
N PRO A 26 -20.93 -16.62 -7.46
CA PRO A 26 -20.70 -15.27 -6.97
C PRO A 26 -20.07 -14.50 -8.13
N LYS A 27 -20.69 -13.41 -8.56
CA LYS A 27 -20.05 -12.50 -9.51
C LYS A 27 -18.73 -12.11 -8.89
N GLN A 28 -17.61 -12.37 -9.59
CA GLN A 28 -16.35 -11.80 -9.20
C GLN A 28 -16.55 -10.30 -9.05
N ASP A 29 -16.20 -9.74 -7.90
CA ASP A 29 -16.24 -8.31 -7.70
C ASP A 29 -15.44 -7.66 -8.82
N ALA A 30 -16.13 -6.86 -9.65
CA ALA A 30 -15.46 -6.17 -10.75
C ALA A 30 -14.63 -5.06 -10.11
N PHE A 31 -13.31 -5.19 -10.14
CA PHE A 31 -12.42 -4.10 -9.78
C PHE A 31 -12.64 -2.94 -10.74
N LEU A 32 -12.69 -1.72 -10.20
CA LEU A 32 -12.67 -0.51 -11.01
C LEU A 32 -11.43 -0.57 -11.91
N ARG A 33 -11.62 -0.51 -13.22
CA ARG A 33 -10.51 -0.40 -14.17
C ARG A 33 -9.90 1.00 -14.01
N ILE A 34 -8.85 1.09 -13.22
CA ILE A 34 -8.07 2.31 -13.05
C ILE A 34 -6.96 2.28 -14.10
N GLU A 35 -6.91 3.31 -14.93
CA GLU A 35 -5.78 3.49 -15.85
C GLU A 35 -4.67 4.25 -15.10
N PHE A 36 -3.55 3.58 -14.93
CA PHE A 36 -2.36 4.17 -14.34
C PHE A 36 -1.49 4.80 -15.41
N ASN A 37 -0.94 5.98 -15.12
CA ASN A 37 0.07 6.58 -15.98
C ASN A 37 1.34 5.71 -15.96
N GLU A 38 2.08 5.68 -17.07
CA GLU A 38 3.44 5.11 -17.05
C GLU A 38 4.29 5.92 -16.06
N PRO A 39 5.06 5.24 -15.19
CA PRO A 39 5.88 5.93 -14.19
C PRO A 39 6.96 6.80 -14.86
N ASN A 40 7.11 8.02 -14.38
CA ASN A 40 8.21 8.92 -14.73
C ASN A 40 8.93 9.34 -13.46
N TYR A 41 10.07 8.72 -13.18
CA TYR A 41 10.83 8.96 -11.95
C TYR A 41 11.76 10.13 -12.09
N LEU A 42 11.60 11.12 -11.20
CA LEU A 42 12.50 12.26 -11.05
C LEU A 42 13.25 12.17 -9.73
N ILE A 43 14.47 12.74 -9.70
CA ILE A 43 15.26 12.81 -8.48
C ILE A 43 14.81 14.03 -7.68
N TYR A 44 14.32 13.80 -6.45
CA TYR A 44 14.23 14.84 -5.45
C TYR A 44 15.59 15.00 -4.77
N LYS A 45 16.09 16.24 -4.70
CA LYS A 45 17.33 16.60 -4.00
C LYS A 45 16.98 17.45 -2.78
N SER A 46 17.17 16.88 -1.61
CA SER A 46 16.96 17.61 -0.36
C SER A 46 18.07 18.66 -0.14
N GLN A 47 17.67 19.85 0.26
CA GLN A 47 18.61 20.90 0.65
C GLN A 47 19.19 20.69 2.05
N ASN A 48 18.41 20.14 2.97
CA ASN A 48 18.74 20.06 4.39
C ASN A 48 19.17 18.65 4.85
N SER A 49 18.47 17.60 4.42
CA SER A 49 18.73 16.22 4.86
C SER A 49 19.86 15.54 4.10
N LYS A 50 20.31 16.10 2.97
CA LYS A 50 21.29 15.50 2.04
C LYS A 50 20.88 14.11 1.52
N ILE A 51 19.62 13.75 1.65
CA ILE A 51 19.06 12.48 1.18
C ILE A 51 18.35 12.74 -0.15
N ASP A 52 18.89 12.17 -1.21
CA ASP A 52 18.27 12.21 -2.53
C ASP A 52 17.50 10.93 -2.75
N PHE A 53 16.35 11.01 -3.41
CA PHE A 53 15.53 9.84 -3.76
C PHE A 53 14.75 10.05 -5.05
N LEU A 54 14.27 8.95 -5.65
CA LEU A 54 13.40 8.96 -6.81
C LEU A 54 11.93 8.96 -6.38
N TYR A 55 11.11 9.78 -7.05
CA TYR A 55 9.66 9.77 -6.90
C TYR A 55 8.98 9.81 -8.27
N ASN A 56 7.77 9.29 -8.36
CA ASN A 56 7.01 9.21 -9.61
C ASN A 56 6.26 10.52 -9.88
N ALA A 57 6.86 11.42 -10.65
CA ALA A 57 6.29 12.72 -10.96
C ALA A 57 5.09 12.67 -11.93
N SER A 58 4.84 11.54 -12.61
CA SER A 58 3.66 11.39 -13.47
C SER A 58 2.38 11.05 -12.69
N ALA A 59 2.53 10.52 -11.47
CA ALA A 59 1.41 10.06 -10.65
C ALA A 59 1.23 10.87 -9.37
N SER A 60 2.30 11.49 -8.83
CA SER A 60 2.27 12.23 -7.57
C SER A 60 2.74 13.67 -7.72
N SER A 61 2.24 14.56 -6.86
CA SER A 61 2.81 15.88 -6.61
C SER A 61 3.58 15.85 -5.29
N LEU A 62 4.78 16.44 -5.28
CA LEU A 62 5.63 16.51 -4.10
C LEU A 62 5.41 17.84 -3.39
N GLU A 63 5.08 17.78 -2.11
CA GLU A 63 4.90 18.95 -1.24
C GLU A 63 5.81 18.83 -0.02
N LEU A 64 6.51 19.93 0.32
CA LEU A 64 7.31 20.03 1.54
C LEU A 64 6.42 20.52 2.67
N THR A 65 6.10 19.66 3.63
CA THR A 65 5.27 20.01 4.77
C THR A 65 6.11 20.63 5.91
N SER A 66 7.38 20.23 6.00
CA SER A 66 8.37 20.79 6.91
C SER A 66 9.79 20.57 6.40
N GLU A 67 10.81 20.95 7.17
CA GLU A 67 12.22 20.69 6.83
C GLU A 67 12.55 19.18 6.75
N THR A 68 11.79 18.36 7.46
CA THR A 68 11.99 16.90 7.58
C THR A 68 10.85 16.08 7.02
N ASN A 69 9.73 16.70 6.61
CA ASN A 69 8.55 15.97 6.15
C ASN A 69 8.21 16.32 4.72
N ILE A 70 7.94 15.29 3.94
CA ILE A 70 7.59 15.39 2.52
C ILE A 70 6.33 14.56 2.30
N ASP A 71 5.36 15.13 1.60
CA ASP A 71 4.16 14.46 1.17
C ASP A 71 4.19 14.26 -0.35
N LEU A 72 3.93 13.04 -0.79
CA LEU A 72 3.69 12.69 -2.18
C LEU A 72 2.19 12.45 -2.36
N ASP A 73 1.50 13.44 -2.93
CA ASP A 73 0.04 13.38 -3.08
C ASP A 73 -0.34 12.73 -4.42
N TYR A 74 -0.95 11.56 -4.35
CA TYR A 74 -1.52 10.79 -5.47
C TYR A 74 -3.00 11.15 -5.65
N LYS A 75 -3.30 12.41 -5.99
CA LYS A 75 -4.69 12.97 -6.09
C LYS A 75 -5.66 12.09 -6.87
N LYS A 76 -5.23 11.58 -8.03
CA LYS A 76 -6.08 10.72 -8.87
C LYS A 76 -6.41 9.36 -8.23
N LEU A 77 -5.58 8.90 -7.29
CA LEU A 77 -5.75 7.64 -6.60
C LEU A 77 -6.41 7.80 -5.23
N GLY A 78 -6.61 9.04 -4.77
CA GLY A 78 -7.16 9.34 -3.45
C GLY A 78 -6.25 8.89 -2.31
N MET A 79 -4.93 9.07 -2.47
CA MET A 79 -3.90 8.63 -1.51
C MET A 79 -2.84 9.70 -1.33
N SER A 80 -2.22 9.71 -0.15
CA SER A 80 -1.01 10.49 0.17
C SER A 80 0.05 9.57 0.77
N LEU A 81 1.29 9.69 0.33
CA LEU A 81 2.44 9.04 0.94
C LEU A 81 3.21 10.08 1.74
N ASP A 82 3.10 10.00 3.06
CA ASP A 82 3.76 10.89 4.00
C ASP A 82 5.11 10.28 4.37
N LEU A 83 6.18 11.07 4.25
CA LEU A 83 7.56 10.68 4.52
C LEU A 83 8.14 11.59 5.59
N SER A 84 8.73 11.02 6.64
CA SER A 84 9.50 11.73 7.67
C SER A 84 10.96 11.29 7.64
N PHE A 85 11.87 12.27 7.70
CA PHE A 85 13.32 12.08 7.63
C PHE A 85 13.95 12.57 8.94
N ASP A 86 14.31 11.65 9.81
CA ASP A 86 14.83 11.93 11.13
C ASP A 86 16.34 11.60 11.19
N LYS A 87 17.12 12.45 11.88
CA LYS A 87 18.52 12.17 12.17
C LYS A 87 18.64 11.53 13.54
N LEU A 88 19.50 10.52 13.61
CA LEU A 88 19.83 9.83 14.85
C LEU A 88 21.12 10.42 15.41
N ASN A 89 21.14 10.70 16.71
CA ASN A 89 22.32 11.16 17.43
C ASN A 89 23.02 10.00 18.15
N ASP A 90 22.24 8.98 18.52
CA ASP A 90 22.75 7.77 19.16
C ASP A 90 21.87 6.54 18.95
N GLU A 91 22.33 5.38 19.40
CA GLU A 91 21.60 4.10 19.31
C GLU A 91 20.29 4.09 20.13
N THR A 92 20.20 4.89 21.17
CA THR A 92 19.00 4.99 22.02
C THR A 92 17.85 5.63 21.25
N GLU A 93 18.15 6.63 20.41
CA GLU A 93 17.15 7.25 19.55
C GLU A 93 16.61 6.27 18.52
N LEU A 94 17.44 5.45 17.87
CA LEU A 94 16.97 4.41 16.98
C LEU A 94 16.00 3.45 17.68
N ALA A 95 16.33 3.02 18.89
CA ALA A 95 15.46 2.15 19.67
C ALA A 95 14.12 2.82 20.01
N ASN A 96 14.13 4.12 20.31
CA ASN A 96 12.92 4.89 20.54
C ASN A 96 12.04 5.03 19.29
N TYR A 97 12.63 5.39 18.14
CA TYR A 97 11.90 5.46 16.87
C TYR A 97 11.28 4.13 16.47
N LEU A 98 12.02 3.02 16.60
CA LEU A 98 11.51 1.68 16.33
C LEU A 98 10.38 1.29 17.29
N ARG A 99 10.48 1.66 18.57
CA ARG A 99 9.40 1.42 19.55
C ARG A 99 8.14 2.20 19.18
N ASP A 100 8.28 3.48 18.87
CA ASP A 100 7.16 4.36 18.54
C ASP A 100 6.51 3.92 17.20
N PHE A 101 7.31 3.50 16.23
CA PHE A 101 6.83 2.88 15.00
C PHE A 101 6.05 1.58 15.27
N ASN A 102 6.52 0.70 16.16
CA ASN A 102 5.80 -0.51 16.53
C ASN A 102 4.48 -0.22 17.23
N LEU A 103 4.40 0.81 18.08
CA LEU A 103 3.14 1.26 18.69
C LEU A 103 2.12 1.73 17.62
N LEU A 104 2.60 2.42 16.58
CA LEU A 104 1.77 2.81 15.44
C LEU A 104 1.27 1.56 14.68
N LEU A 105 2.13 0.58 14.42
CA LEU A 105 1.76 -0.68 13.76
C LEU A 105 0.69 -1.44 14.55
N ASP A 106 0.80 -1.51 15.87
CA ASP A 106 -0.18 -2.19 16.73
C ASP A 106 -1.59 -1.60 16.57
N ALA A 107 -1.70 -0.27 16.44
CA ALA A 107 -2.97 0.40 16.23
C ALA A 107 -3.61 0.01 14.89
N HIS A 108 -2.80 -0.15 13.83
CA HIS A 108 -3.26 -0.59 12.50
C HIS A 108 -3.58 -2.08 12.48
N THR A 109 -2.77 -2.91 13.13
CA THR A 109 -2.96 -4.37 13.21
C THR A 109 -4.32 -4.73 13.81
N LYS A 110 -4.74 -4.05 14.88
CA LYS A 110 -6.04 -4.26 15.54
C LYS A 110 -7.24 -4.00 14.64
N ARG A 111 -7.08 -3.21 13.60
CA ARG A 111 -8.15 -2.82 12.66
C ARG A 111 -8.06 -3.53 11.31
N SER A 112 -6.96 -4.25 11.05
CA SER A 112 -6.72 -4.94 9.79
C SER A 112 -7.22 -6.39 9.84
N ASN A 113 -7.43 -6.96 8.66
CA ASN A 113 -7.72 -8.39 8.47
C ASN A 113 -6.43 -9.22 8.30
N GLY A 114 -5.29 -8.70 8.77
CA GLY A 114 -3.96 -9.26 8.64
C GLY A 114 -3.01 -8.34 7.87
N PHE A 115 -1.73 -8.67 7.90
CA PHE A 115 -0.70 -7.89 7.21
C PHE A 115 0.41 -8.78 6.67
N LEU A 116 1.14 -8.25 5.70
CA LEU A 116 2.36 -8.85 5.14
C LEU A 116 3.55 -7.97 5.50
N ILE A 117 4.69 -8.60 5.78
CA ILE A 117 5.96 -7.90 6.00
C ILE A 117 6.89 -8.23 4.84
N LYS A 118 7.51 -7.19 4.28
CA LYS A 118 8.62 -7.32 3.33
C LYS A 118 9.85 -6.66 3.93
N GLU A 119 10.90 -7.42 4.14
CA GLU A 119 12.20 -6.91 4.54
C GLU A 119 12.96 -6.37 3.34
N PHE A 120 13.73 -5.32 3.56
CA PHE A 120 14.57 -4.67 2.56
C PHE A 120 15.99 -4.50 3.10
N GLU A 121 16.96 -4.86 2.28
CA GLU A 121 18.37 -4.68 2.57
C GLU A 121 19.11 -4.27 1.29
N ASN A 122 19.82 -3.14 1.34
CA ASN A 122 20.76 -2.72 0.30
C ASN A 122 22.10 -2.35 0.95
N ARG A 123 23.00 -3.33 1.00
CA ARG A 123 24.34 -3.18 1.63
C ARG A 123 25.22 -2.16 0.93
N ASN A 124 25.03 -1.94 -0.39
CA ASN A 124 25.82 -0.97 -1.14
C ASN A 124 25.50 0.47 -0.71
N TYR A 125 24.29 0.72 -0.28
CA TYR A 125 23.79 2.04 0.13
C TYR A 125 23.53 2.15 1.63
N LEU A 126 23.84 1.09 2.41
CA LEU A 126 23.60 1.00 3.85
C LEU A 126 22.12 1.23 4.22
N ALA A 127 21.20 0.77 3.39
CA ALA A 127 19.78 0.96 3.60
C ALA A 127 19.12 -0.37 4.06
N TYR A 128 18.51 -0.33 5.22
CA TYR A 128 17.82 -1.46 5.85
C TYR A 128 16.43 -1.02 6.26
N GLY A 129 15.44 -1.89 6.12
CA GLY A 129 14.08 -1.51 6.52
C GLY A 129 13.06 -2.61 6.39
N LYS A 130 11.82 -2.25 6.70
CA LYS A 130 10.66 -3.14 6.59
C LYS A 130 9.47 -2.36 6.05
N LEU A 131 8.71 -3.02 5.19
CA LEU A 131 7.43 -2.54 4.69
C LEU A 131 6.35 -3.48 5.21
N TYR A 132 5.31 -2.88 5.79
CA TYR A 132 4.12 -3.54 6.31
C TYR A 132 2.93 -3.19 5.43
N GLU A 133 2.32 -4.19 4.82
CA GLU A 133 1.12 -4.04 3.99
C GLU A 133 -0.08 -4.62 4.75
N PHE A 134 -1.00 -3.76 5.18
CA PHE A 134 -2.21 -4.13 5.90
C PHE A 134 -3.35 -4.42 4.92
N ARG A 135 -4.14 -5.45 5.23
CA ARG A 135 -5.34 -5.83 4.49
C ARG A 135 -6.60 -5.41 5.22
N GLY A 136 -7.64 -5.10 4.46
CA GLY A 136 -8.93 -4.67 4.99
C GLY A 136 -9.10 -3.16 5.01
N ASP A 137 -10.19 -2.69 5.58
CA ASP A 137 -10.60 -1.27 5.56
C ASP A 137 -9.81 -0.45 6.60
N VAL A 138 -8.51 -0.31 6.36
CA VAL A 138 -7.59 0.49 7.17
C VAL A 138 -7.34 1.86 6.54
N ALA A 139 -7.10 2.88 7.37
CA ALA A 139 -6.83 4.23 6.89
C ALA A 139 -5.45 4.35 6.21
N SER A 140 -4.48 3.53 6.63
CA SER A 140 -3.13 3.48 6.08
C SER A 140 -2.78 2.04 5.71
N PRO A 141 -2.90 1.67 4.41
CA PRO A 141 -2.64 0.30 3.95
C PRO A 141 -1.15 -0.07 3.92
N ILE A 142 -0.23 0.92 3.87
CA ILE A 142 1.21 0.65 3.90
C ILE A 142 1.87 1.54 4.94
N GLN A 143 2.71 0.92 5.77
CA GLN A 143 3.62 1.57 6.70
C GLN A 143 5.01 1.01 6.48
N PHE A 144 6.05 1.84 6.61
CA PHE A 144 7.42 1.36 6.47
C PHE A 144 8.41 2.22 7.24
N PHE A 145 9.60 1.67 7.45
CA PHE A 145 10.77 2.43 7.84
C PHE A 145 11.99 2.00 7.02
N LEU A 146 12.95 2.91 6.90
CA LEU A 146 14.30 2.69 6.40
C LEU A 146 15.31 3.37 7.34
N THR A 147 16.47 2.76 7.51
CA THR A 147 17.55 3.29 8.36
C THR A 147 18.91 2.81 7.87
N ASP A 148 19.96 3.59 8.14
CA ASP A 148 21.34 3.13 8.05
C ASP A 148 21.85 2.55 9.40
N SER A 149 20.98 2.47 10.39
CA SER A 149 21.24 2.01 11.76
C SER A 149 22.21 2.90 12.58
N ILE A 150 22.63 4.05 12.04
CA ILE A 150 23.65 4.90 12.67
C ILE A 150 23.18 6.35 12.79
N ASN A 151 22.82 6.99 11.66
CA ASN A 151 22.58 8.44 11.60
C ASN A 151 21.20 8.83 11.07
N ASN A 152 20.50 7.93 10.38
CA ASN A 152 19.28 8.28 9.67
C ASN A 152 18.17 7.27 9.95
N PHE A 153 16.97 7.80 10.16
CA PHE A 153 15.74 7.03 10.23
C PHE A 153 14.70 7.70 9.36
N ILE A 154 14.12 6.94 8.44
CA ILE A 154 13.03 7.39 7.60
C ILE A 154 11.84 6.53 7.92
N HIS A 155 10.69 7.12 8.20
CA HIS A 155 9.46 6.38 8.20
C HIS A 155 8.47 6.97 7.20
N GLY A 156 7.61 6.12 6.67
CA GLY A 156 6.59 6.53 5.73
C GLY A 156 5.29 5.79 5.94
N SER A 157 4.20 6.47 5.61
CA SER A 157 2.86 5.91 5.65
C SER A 157 2.07 6.29 4.40
N LEU A 158 1.50 5.29 3.74
CA LEU A 158 0.54 5.50 2.66
C LEU A 158 -0.83 5.67 3.28
N ASN A 159 -1.42 6.85 3.18
CA ASN A 159 -2.69 7.20 3.78
C ASN A 159 -3.79 7.35 2.72
N MET A 160 -5.00 6.92 3.09
CA MET A 160 -6.19 7.12 2.27
C MET A 160 -6.76 8.51 2.51
N THR A 161 -6.86 9.33 1.45
CA THR A 161 -7.49 10.65 1.51
C THR A 161 -9.01 10.58 1.30
N VAL A 162 -9.50 9.46 0.75
CA VAL A 162 -10.92 9.17 0.55
C VAL A 162 -11.30 7.84 1.18
N LYS A 163 -12.49 7.77 1.76
CA LYS A 163 -12.99 6.52 2.33
C LYS A 163 -13.46 5.60 1.20
N SER A 164 -12.78 4.48 1.01
CA SER A 164 -13.10 3.46 0.01
C SER A 164 -12.97 2.06 0.61
N LYS A 165 -13.63 1.08 -0.01
CA LYS A 165 -13.42 -0.31 0.36
C LYS A 165 -12.06 -0.78 -0.14
N TYR A 166 -11.33 -1.53 0.67
CA TYR A 166 -9.98 -2.02 0.36
C TYR A 166 -9.89 -2.72 -1.00
N ASP A 167 -10.82 -3.61 -1.31
CA ASP A 167 -10.81 -4.36 -2.57
C ASP A 167 -10.87 -3.45 -3.80
N SER A 168 -11.60 -2.34 -3.71
CA SER A 168 -11.73 -1.37 -4.81
C SER A 168 -10.45 -0.57 -5.05
N ILE A 169 -9.66 -0.34 -3.99
CA ILE A 169 -8.43 0.48 -4.06
C ILE A 169 -7.16 -0.37 -4.15
N TYR A 170 -7.27 -1.68 -3.98
CA TYR A 170 -6.11 -2.58 -3.97
C TYR A 170 -5.18 -2.40 -5.18
N PRO A 171 -5.66 -2.26 -6.43
CA PRO A 171 -4.78 -1.98 -7.58
C PRO A 171 -3.99 -0.67 -7.41
N SER A 172 -4.62 0.38 -6.85
CA SER A 172 -3.96 1.66 -6.59
C SER A 172 -2.91 1.54 -5.48
N VAL A 173 -3.21 0.79 -4.42
CA VAL A 173 -2.23 0.48 -3.34
C VAL A 173 -1.01 -0.25 -3.91
N GLN A 174 -1.22 -1.23 -4.81
CA GLN A 174 -0.12 -1.96 -5.44
C GLN A 174 0.71 -1.06 -6.38
N TYR A 175 0.07 -0.13 -7.10
CA TYR A 175 0.77 0.84 -7.94
C TYR A 175 1.69 1.74 -7.07
N VAL A 176 1.16 2.36 -6.01
CA VAL A 176 1.97 3.21 -5.12
C VAL A 176 3.02 2.40 -4.36
N LYS A 177 2.73 1.14 -4.00
CA LYS A 177 3.73 0.25 -3.40
C LYS A 177 4.95 0.04 -4.31
N ASN A 178 4.75 -0.07 -5.62
CA ASN A 178 5.89 -0.15 -6.55
C ASN A 178 6.72 1.14 -6.53
N ASP A 179 6.08 2.30 -6.45
CA ASP A 179 6.79 3.59 -6.30
C ASP A 179 7.56 3.64 -4.97
N ILE A 180 7.00 3.12 -3.87
CA ILE A 180 7.71 2.99 -2.58
C ILE A 180 8.92 2.07 -2.70
N LEU A 181 8.85 0.98 -3.45
CA LEU A 181 10.00 0.11 -3.66
C LEU A 181 11.11 0.79 -4.48
N VAL A 182 10.75 1.59 -5.49
CA VAL A 182 11.72 2.42 -6.24
C VAL A 182 12.34 3.48 -5.32
N PHE A 183 11.55 4.11 -4.44
CA PHE A 183 12.06 4.99 -3.40
C PHE A 183 13.09 4.27 -2.51
N PHE A 184 12.81 3.06 -2.03
CA PHE A 184 13.73 2.24 -1.21
C PHE A 184 15.05 1.98 -1.93
N GLU A 185 14.98 1.59 -3.21
CA GLU A 185 16.15 1.28 -4.02
C GLU A 185 17.01 2.51 -4.35
N SER A 186 16.40 3.69 -4.37
CA SER A 186 17.05 4.95 -4.70
C SER A 186 17.73 5.65 -3.52
N ILE A 187 17.34 5.32 -2.28
CA ILE A 187 17.95 5.91 -1.07
C ILE A 187 19.37 5.44 -0.92
N ASN A 188 20.29 6.41 -0.73
CA ASN A 188 21.71 6.14 -0.54
C ASN A 188 22.23 6.86 0.72
N PHE A 189 22.24 6.13 1.84
CA PHE A 189 22.76 6.64 3.10
C PHE A 189 24.29 6.73 3.17
N LYS A 190 25.00 5.92 2.37
CA LYS A 190 26.48 5.94 2.33
C LYS A 190 27.04 7.31 1.94
N LYS A 191 26.41 7.98 0.97
CA LYS A 191 26.81 9.32 0.53
C LYS A 191 26.76 10.36 1.66
N ASN A 192 25.88 10.19 2.65
CA ASN A 192 25.76 11.10 3.79
C ASN A 192 26.83 10.84 4.86
N ASN A 193 27.32 9.62 4.99
CA ASN A 193 28.32 9.23 5.98
C ASN A 193 29.75 9.61 5.54
N GLU A 194 30.01 9.78 4.23
CA GLU A 194 31.31 10.21 3.68
C GLU A 194 31.52 11.73 3.75
N ALA A 195 30.46 12.52 4.04
CA ALA A 195 30.51 13.98 4.08
C ALA A 195 30.85 14.57 5.48
N LYS A 196 31.21 13.72 6.46
CA LYS A 196 31.75 14.07 7.76
C LYS A 196 33.25 13.83 7.79
#